data_4c17d4f83a6326797493b556ac8b89b2
#
_entry.id   4c17d4f83a6326797493b556ac8b89b2
#
_cell.length_a   1.000
_cell.length_b   1.000
_cell.length_c   1.000
_cell.angle_alpha   90.00
_cell.angle_beta   90.00
_cell.angle_gamma   90.00
#
_symmetry.space_group_name_H-M   'P 1'
#
loop_
_entity.id
_entity.type
_entity.pdbx_description
1 polymer ?
#
loop_
_entity_poly.entity_id
_entity_poly.type
_entity_poly.pdbx_seq_one_letter_code
_entity_poly.pdbx_strand_id
1 'polypeptide(L)'
;GFTGADLENLINEGALLAARKDQHFITMQDLKDAEIKVIAGPEKKSRVIPQHERELTAYHEAGHAVVMHMLPGQDPVSQISIVPRGMAGGMTISLPEEDRSYLSKHYMEDQIVGLLGGRVAEKLIFPPAPATTSSVPPLLPGRW
;
A
#
# COMPACT_ATOMS: atom_id res chain seq x y z
N GLY A 1 10.39 6.32 12.79
CA GLY A 1 11.29 5.16 12.88
C GLY A 1 10.72 4.04 13.75
N PHE A 2 11.31 2.86 13.69
CA PHE A 2 10.93 1.72 14.54
C PHE A 2 11.36 1.97 15.99
N THR A 3 10.48 1.67 16.93
CA THR A 3 10.84 1.60 18.36
C THR A 3 11.54 0.26 18.66
N GLY A 4 12.12 0.11 19.87
CA GLY A 4 12.69 -1.16 20.29
C GLY A 4 11.67 -2.30 20.29
N ALA A 5 10.42 -2.04 20.66
CA ALA A 5 9.32 -3.01 20.60
C ALA A 5 8.95 -3.41 19.16
N ASP A 6 8.99 -2.46 18.23
CA ASP A 6 8.75 -2.75 16.80
C ASP A 6 9.85 -3.63 16.23
N LEU A 7 11.12 -3.39 16.62
CA LEU A 7 12.25 -4.22 16.21
C LEU A 7 12.16 -5.63 16.78
N GLU A 8 11.78 -5.80 18.03
CA GLU A 8 11.53 -7.11 18.63
C GLU A 8 10.44 -7.85 17.87
N ASN A 9 9.32 -7.20 17.59
CA ASN A 9 8.23 -7.79 16.81
C ASN A 9 8.69 -8.17 15.39
N LEU A 10 9.46 -7.31 14.72
CA LEU A 10 10.02 -7.57 13.40
C LEU A 10 10.90 -8.82 13.38
N ILE A 11 11.81 -8.95 14.34
CA ILE A 11 12.69 -10.13 14.45
C ILE A 11 11.89 -11.40 14.74
N ASN A 12 10.91 -11.35 15.64
CA ASN A 12 10.04 -12.48 15.94
C ASN A 12 9.23 -12.92 14.70
N GLU A 13 8.66 -11.99 13.94
CA GLU A 13 7.96 -12.31 12.71
C GLU A 13 8.90 -12.87 11.63
N GLY A 14 10.13 -12.34 11.52
CA GLY A 14 11.16 -12.85 10.63
C GLY A 14 11.55 -14.30 10.98
N ALA A 15 11.69 -14.61 12.27
CA ALA A 15 11.97 -15.97 12.74
C ALA A 15 10.82 -16.94 12.40
N LEU A 16 9.56 -16.51 12.57
CA LEU A 16 8.40 -17.31 12.20
C LEU A 16 8.33 -17.57 10.69
N LEU A 17 8.71 -16.59 9.86
CA LEU A 17 8.77 -16.76 8.40
C LEU A 17 9.88 -17.72 8.00
N ALA A 18 11.08 -17.62 8.59
CA ALA A 18 12.18 -18.54 8.37
C ALA A 18 11.81 -19.97 8.77
N ALA A 19 11.18 -20.15 9.95
CA ALA A 19 10.74 -21.46 10.43
C ALA A 19 9.70 -22.12 9.50
N ARG A 20 8.78 -21.34 8.90
CA ARG A 20 7.82 -21.84 7.91
C ARG A 20 8.46 -22.33 6.60
N LYS A 21 9.68 -21.88 6.33
CA LYS A 21 10.48 -22.27 5.16
C LYS A 21 11.51 -23.35 5.51
N ASP A 22 11.43 -23.95 6.71
CA ASP A 22 12.40 -24.91 7.27
C ASP A 22 13.85 -24.38 7.28
N GLN A 23 14.02 -23.07 7.46
CA GLN A 23 15.32 -22.42 7.55
C GLN A 23 15.82 -22.36 9.00
N HIS A 24 17.12 -22.55 9.20
CA HIS A 24 17.76 -22.48 10.53
C HIS A 24 18.26 -21.08 10.91
N PHE A 25 18.12 -20.10 10.01
CA PHE A 25 18.54 -18.72 10.22
C PHE A 25 17.60 -17.76 9.51
N ILE A 26 17.51 -16.54 10.02
CA ILE A 26 16.71 -15.48 9.44
C ILE A 26 17.52 -14.81 8.32
N THR A 27 16.96 -14.73 7.12
CA THR A 27 17.56 -13.98 6.01
C THR A 27 17.09 -12.54 5.99
N MET A 28 17.80 -11.68 5.25
CA MET A 28 17.35 -10.31 5.01
C MET A 28 16.01 -10.27 4.29
N GLN A 29 15.70 -11.27 3.44
CA GLN A 29 14.40 -11.36 2.77
C GLN A 29 13.28 -11.67 3.78
N ASP A 30 13.54 -12.53 4.77
CA ASP A 30 12.56 -12.82 5.84
C ASP A 30 12.26 -11.56 6.67
N LEU A 31 13.26 -10.72 6.92
CA LEU A 31 13.08 -9.44 7.61
C LEU A 31 12.25 -8.44 6.77
N LYS A 32 12.51 -8.34 5.47
CA LYS A 32 11.71 -7.51 4.56
C LYS A 32 10.25 -7.98 4.48
N ASP A 33 10.03 -9.29 4.38
CA ASP A 33 8.69 -9.88 4.37
C ASP A 33 7.98 -9.65 5.73
N ALA A 34 8.72 -9.73 6.83
CA ALA A 34 8.23 -9.45 8.17
C ALA A 34 7.86 -7.97 8.36
N GLU A 35 8.69 -7.05 7.85
CA GLU A 35 8.42 -5.61 7.89
C GLU A 35 7.08 -5.29 7.25
N ILE A 36 6.82 -5.82 6.07
CA ILE A 36 5.55 -5.64 5.38
C ILE A 36 4.39 -6.19 6.20
N LYS A 37 4.57 -7.35 6.82
CA LYS A 37 3.54 -7.97 7.66
C LYS A 37 3.26 -7.15 8.91
N VAL A 38 4.28 -6.55 9.52
CA VAL A 38 4.15 -5.68 10.70
C VAL A 38 3.43 -4.38 10.34
N ILE A 39 3.79 -3.75 9.21
CA ILE A 39 3.22 -2.47 8.78
C ILE A 39 1.80 -2.64 8.21
N ALA A 40 1.61 -3.57 7.29
CA ALA A 40 0.37 -3.70 6.49
C ALA A 40 -0.55 -4.84 6.96
N GLY A 41 -0.11 -5.65 7.90
CA GLY A 41 -0.84 -6.81 8.39
C GLY A 41 -0.67 -8.07 7.52
N PRO A 42 -1.29 -9.18 7.94
CA PRO A 42 -1.19 -10.45 7.23
C PRO A 42 -1.93 -10.42 5.88
N GLU A 43 -1.42 -11.22 4.94
CA GLU A 43 -2.08 -11.44 3.64
C GLU A 43 -3.43 -12.12 3.79
N LYS A 44 -4.42 -11.65 3.05
CA LYS A 44 -5.75 -12.29 2.94
C LYS A 44 -5.75 -13.34 1.84
N LYS A 45 -5.19 -14.51 2.11
CA LYS A 45 -5.06 -15.61 1.13
C LYS A 45 -6.38 -16.25 0.69
N SER A 46 -7.43 -16.11 1.50
CA SER A 46 -8.75 -16.70 1.22
C SER A 46 -9.65 -15.84 0.33
N ARG A 47 -9.25 -14.58 0.04
CA ARG A 47 -10.06 -13.69 -0.80
C ARG A 47 -9.82 -13.98 -2.28
N VAL A 48 -10.85 -14.47 -2.96
CA VAL A 48 -10.85 -14.57 -4.43
C VAL A 48 -11.19 -13.20 -4.99
N ILE A 49 -10.24 -12.56 -5.65
CA ILE A 49 -10.40 -11.23 -6.25
C ILE A 49 -10.64 -11.41 -7.75
N PRO A 50 -11.74 -10.86 -8.30
CA PRO A 50 -11.99 -10.87 -9.75
C PRO A 50 -10.85 -10.21 -10.52
N GLN A 51 -10.62 -10.64 -11.76
CA GLN A 51 -9.52 -10.13 -12.59
C GLN A 51 -9.59 -8.62 -12.79
N HIS A 52 -10.78 -8.07 -13.04
CA HIS A 52 -10.95 -6.62 -13.23
C HIS A 52 -10.61 -5.79 -11.98
N GLU A 53 -10.90 -6.32 -10.77
CA GLU A 53 -10.50 -5.66 -9.52
C GLU A 53 -8.98 -5.71 -9.31
N ARG A 54 -8.33 -6.80 -9.73
CA ARG A 54 -6.86 -6.91 -9.68
C ARG A 54 -6.20 -5.91 -10.62
N GLU A 55 -6.73 -5.76 -11.83
CA GLU A 55 -6.25 -4.78 -12.80
C GLU A 55 -6.46 -3.35 -12.29
N LEU A 56 -7.65 -3.04 -11.77
CA LEU A 56 -7.93 -1.74 -11.16
C LEU A 56 -6.93 -1.43 -10.04
N THR A 57 -6.72 -2.38 -9.12
CA THR A 57 -5.77 -2.22 -8.02
C THR A 57 -4.34 -2.03 -8.54
N ALA A 58 -3.93 -2.78 -9.57
CA ALA A 58 -2.60 -2.67 -10.13
C ALA A 58 -2.33 -1.27 -10.71
N TYR A 59 -3.28 -0.71 -11.45
CA TYR A 59 -3.16 0.64 -11.97
C TYR A 59 -3.23 1.70 -10.87
N HIS A 60 -4.06 1.50 -9.85
CA HIS A 60 -4.14 2.38 -8.69
C HIS A 60 -2.80 2.48 -7.97
N GLU A 61 -2.23 1.34 -7.58
CA GLU A 61 -0.94 1.31 -6.87
C GLU A 61 0.23 1.80 -7.76
N ALA A 62 0.23 1.43 -9.04
CA ALA A 62 1.21 1.95 -9.98
C ALA A 62 1.10 3.48 -10.14
N GLY A 63 -0.12 4.03 -10.10
CA GLY A 63 -0.36 5.45 -10.13
C GLY A 63 0.28 6.19 -8.96
N HIS A 64 0.15 5.67 -7.74
CA HIS A 64 0.86 6.20 -6.58
C HIS A 64 2.37 6.16 -6.78
N ALA A 65 2.89 5.01 -7.18
CA ALA A 65 4.33 4.80 -7.32
C ALA A 65 4.96 5.71 -8.39
N VAL A 66 4.31 5.87 -9.56
CA VAL A 66 4.80 6.73 -10.63
C VAL A 66 4.82 8.19 -10.18
N VAL A 67 3.74 8.67 -9.56
CA VAL A 67 3.67 10.06 -9.09
C VAL A 67 4.71 10.32 -8.01
N MET A 68 4.82 9.45 -7.01
CA MET A 68 5.82 9.56 -5.94
C MET A 68 7.25 9.55 -6.51
N HIS A 69 7.54 8.69 -7.48
CA HIS A 69 8.86 8.63 -8.10
C HIS A 69 9.23 9.90 -8.89
N MET A 70 8.25 10.57 -9.47
CA MET A 70 8.46 11.79 -10.27
C MET A 70 8.57 13.07 -9.42
N LEU A 71 8.14 13.04 -8.17
CA LEU A 71 8.17 14.19 -7.28
C LEU A 71 9.49 14.23 -6.49
N PRO A 72 10.31 15.27 -6.61
CA PRO A 72 11.63 15.32 -5.98
C PRO A 72 11.61 15.41 -4.45
N GLY A 73 10.46 15.81 -3.88
CA GLY A 73 10.27 15.91 -2.43
C GLY A 73 9.72 14.64 -1.78
N GLN A 74 9.43 13.61 -2.56
CA GLN A 74 8.87 12.36 -2.06
C GLN A 74 9.94 11.39 -1.55
N ASP A 75 9.57 10.59 -0.55
CA ASP A 75 10.39 9.47 -0.14
C ASP A 75 10.36 8.36 -1.20
N PRO A 76 11.47 7.63 -1.39
CA PRO A 76 11.54 6.62 -2.44
C PRO A 76 10.53 5.49 -2.21
N VAL A 77 9.89 5.05 -3.29
CA VAL A 77 8.99 3.90 -3.26
C VAL A 77 9.80 2.64 -3.01
N SER A 78 9.55 2.00 -1.89
CA SER A 78 10.22 0.76 -1.46
C SER A 78 9.54 -0.48 -2.02
N GLN A 79 8.19 -0.46 -2.05
CA GLN A 79 7.43 -1.62 -2.49
C GLN A 79 6.05 -1.25 -3.02
N ILE A 80 5.60 -2.02 -4.02
CA ILE A 80 4.23 -2.00 -4.55
C ILE A 80 3.68 -3.43 -4.47
N SER A 81 2.44 -3.58 -4.03
CA SER A 81 1.78 -4.88 -3.96
C SER A 81 0.29 -4.76 -4.25
N ILE A 82 -0.24 -5.68 -5.04
CA ILE A 82 -1.68 -5.86 -5.29
C ILE A 82 -2.27 -6.98 -4.42
N VAL A 83 -1.49 -7.51 -3.50
CA VAL A 83 -1.95 -8.53 -2.56
C VAL A 83 -2.70 -7.85 -1.42
N PRO A 84 -3.98 -8.18 -1.18
CA PRO A 84 -4.75 -7.53 -0.14
C PRO A 84 -4.23 -7.90 1.25
N ARG A 85 -4.07 -6.85 2.08
CA ARG A 85 -3.64 -6.99 3.48
C ARG A 85 -4.51 -6.12 4.38
N GLY A 86 -4.85 -6.60 5.56
CA GLY A 86 -5.66 -5.83 6.50
C GLY A 86 -6.94 -5.28 5.85
N MET A 87 -7.10 -3.97 5.81
CA MET A 87 -8.25 -3.27 5.16
C MET A 87 -7.93 -2.85 3.71
N ALA A 88 -6.67 -2.96 3.27
CA ALA A 88 -6.23 -2.50 1.95
C ALA A 88 -6.39 -3.57 0.87
N GLY A 89 -6.78 -3.16 -0.33
CA GLY A 89 -6.84 -4.02 -1.53
C GLY A 89 -5.48 -4.20 -2.20
N GLY A 90 -4.61 -3.21 -2.09
CA GLY A 90 -3.21 -3.17 -2.48
C GLY A 90 -2.45 -2.21 -1.59
N MET A 91 -1.19 -1.96 -1.86
CA MET A 91 -0.39 -0.97 -1.14
C MET A 91 0.82 -0.52 -1.94
N THR A 92 1.14 0.75 -1.77
CA THR A 92 2.41 1.35 -2.19
C THR A 92 3.10 1.89 -0.95
N ILE A 93 4.27 1.36 -0.64
CA ILE A 93 5.06 1.75 0.54
C ILE A 93 6.22 2.61 0.09
N SER A 94 6.33 3.80 0.68
CA SER A 94 7.54 4.64 0.64
C SER A 94 8.20 4.65 2.01
N LEU A 95 9.51 4.65 2.04
CA LEU A 95 10.27 4.68 3.30
C LEU A 95 11.17 5.91 3.27
N PRO A 96 11.11 6.75 4.32
CA PRO A 96 12.01 7.87 4.44
C PRO A 96 13.46 7.40 4.57
N GLU A 97 14.36 8.01 3.82
CA GLU A 97 15.80 7.72 3.92
C GLU A 97 16.42 8.34 5.18
N GLU A 98 15.78 9.39 5.71
CA GLU A 98 16.26 10.13 6.87
C GLU A 98 15.13 10.40 7.86
N ASP A 99 15.44 10.39 9.15
CA ASP A 99 14.49 10.83 10.18
C ASP A 99 14.32 12.36 10.12
N ARG A 100 13.10 12.80 9.83
CA ARG A 100 12.75 14.22 9.72
C ARG A 100 11.93 14.66 10.93
N SER A 101 12.42 15.65 11.64
CA SER A 101 11.68 16.27 12.75
C SER A 101 10.70 17.35 12.27
N TYR A 102 10.90 17.88 11.06
CA TYR A 102 10.07 18.94 10.48
C TYR A 102 9.72 18.62 9.03
N LEU A 103 8.48 18.92 8.65
CA LEU A 103 7.99 18.77 7.29
C LEU A 103 7.83 20.15 6.67
N SER A 104 8.40 20.38 5.49
CA SER A 104 8.17 21.59 4.73
C SER A 104 6.77 21.60 4.12
N LYS A 105 6.22 22.79 3.83
CA LYS A 105 4.95 22.94 3.12
C LYS A 105 5.00 22.19 1.78
N HIS A 106 6.10 22.32 1.04
CA HIS A 106 6.27 21.68 -0.26
C HIS A 106 6.24 20.14 -0.14
N TYR A 107 6.93 19.58 0.86
CA TYR A 107 6.85 18.15 1.13
C TYR A 107 5.41 17.68 1.40
N MET A 108 4.64 18.43 2.18
CA MET A 108 3.24 18.09 2.45
C MET A 108 2.36 18.18 1.20
N GLU A 109 2.60 19.16 0.34
CA GLU A 109 1.91 19.29 -0.95
C GLU A 109 2.24 18.11 -1.87
N ASP A 110 3.50 17.72 -1.97
CA ASP A 110 3.95 16.55 -2.74
C ASP A 110 3.34 15.24 -2.20
N GLN A 111 3.21 15.09 -0.88
CA GLN A 111 2.52 13.95 -0.26
C GLN A 111 1.06 13.86 -0.73
N ILE A 112 0.34 14.99 -0.74
CA ILE A 112 -1.05 15.03 -1.22
C ILE A 112 -1.13 14.62 -2.69
N VAL A 113 -0.23 15.12 -3.52
CA VAL A 113 -0.17 14.77 -4.95
C VAL A 113 0.11 13.28 -5.12
N GLY A 114 1.06 12.71 -4.37
CA GLY A 114 1.35 11.28 -4.34
C GLY A 114 0.12 10.44 -3.97
N LEU A 115 -0.62 10.85 -2.92
CA LEU A 115 -1.84 10.17 -2.47
C LEU A 115 -2.99 10.23 -3.50
N LEU A 116 -3.02 11.21 -4.39
CA LEU A 116 -4.02 11.31 -5.46
C LEU A 116 -3.65 10.49 -6.70
N GLY A 117 -2.40 10.04 -6.82
CA GLY A 117 -1.86 9.34 -7.99
C GLY A 117 -2.68 8.12 -8.40
N GLY A 118 -3.07 7.29 -7.45
CA GLY A 118 -3.90 6.10 -7.70
C GLY A 118 -5.26 6.45 -8.32
N ARG A 119 -5.94 7.42 -7.76
CA ARG A 119 -7.24 7.85 -8.30
C ARG A 119 -7.15 8.48 -9.69
N VAL A 120 -6.07 9.19 -9.97
CA VAL A 120 -5.83 9.76 -11.30
C VAL A 120 -5.58 8.64 -12.31
N ALA A 121 -4.76 7.64 -11.95
CA ALA A 121 -4.52 6.47 -12.80
C ALA A 121 -5.81 5.71 -13.14
N GLU A 122 -6.68 5.48 -12.14
CA GLU A 122 -8.00 4.88 -12.40
C GLU A 122 -8.80 5.66 -13.43
N LYS A 123 -8.89 6.98 -13.29
CA LYS A 123 -9.64 7.84 -14.23
C LYS A 123 -9.08 7.85 -15.64
N LEU A 124 -7.77 7.71 -15.79
CA LEU A 124 -7.11 7.69 -17.09
C LEU A 124 -7.31 6.36 -17.83
N ILE A 125 -7.26 5.26 -17.08
CA ILE A 125 -7.30 3.90 -17.68
C ILE A 125 -8.72 3.34 -17.73
N PHE A 126 -9.53 3.63 -16.71
CA PHE A 126 -10.91 3.17 -16.59
C PHE A 126 -11.86 4.38 -16.57
N PRO A 127 -12.07 5.05 -17.71
CA PRO A 127 -12.97 6.18 -17.75
C PRO A 127 -14.37 5.72 -17.30
N PRO A 128 -15.12 6.57 -16.56
CA PRO A 128 -16.46 6.23 -16.15
C PRO A 128 -17.30 5.94 -17.40
N ALA A 129 -18.07 4.86 -17.37
CA ALA A 129 -19.08 4.62 -18.40
C ALA A 129 -19.91 5.90 -18.57
N PRO A 130 -20.25 6.30 -19.81
CA PRO A 130 -21.10 7.47 -20.03
C PRO A 130 -22.34 7.31 -19.15
N ALA A 131 -22.66 8.35 -18.39
CA ALA A 131 -23.79 8.32 -17.46
C ALA A 131 -25.07 8.00 -18.24
N THR A 132 -25.44 6.73 -18.26
CA THR A 132 -26.80 6.36 -18.64
C THR A 132 -27.69 6.90 -17.53
N THR A 133 -28.58 7.79 -17.91
CA THR A 133 -29.56 8.45 -17.04
C THR A 133 -30.59 7.43 -16.55
N SER A 134 -30.18 6.38 -15.83
CA SER A 134 -31.13 5.52 -15.12
C SER A 134 -30.46 4.83 -13.95
N SER A 135 -31.02 5.12 -12.80
CA SER A 135 -30.81 4.46 -11.50
C SER A 135 -29.48 4.71 -10.78
N VAL A 136 -29.39 5.89 -10.17
CA VAL A 136 -28.76 5.99 -8.86
C VAL A 136 -29.69 5.25 -7.89
N PRO A 137 -29.31 4.14 -7.27
CA PRO A 137 -30.10 3.58 -6.18
C PRO A 137 -30.18 4.63 -5.07
N PRO A 138 -31.34 4.87 -4.46
CA PRO A 138 -31.43 5.81 -3.38
C PRO A 138 -30.48 5.39 -2.25
N LEU A 139 -29.68 6.33 -1.77
CA LEU A 139 -28.92 6.19 -0.54
C LEU A 139 -29.91 5.79 0.57
N LEU A 140 -29.84 4.56 1.00
CA LEU A 140 -30.61 4.13 2.16
C LEU A 140 -30.13 4.93 3.37
N PRO A 141 -31.00 5.69 4.04
CA PRO A 141 -30.63 6.36 5.27
C PRO A 141 -30.51 5.34 6.39
N GLY A 142 -29.37 5.35 7.05
CA GLY A 142 -29.27 4.80 8.39
C GLY A 142 -28.70 3.41 8.53
N ARG A 143 -27.39 3.37 8.84
CA ARG A 143 -26.88 2.65 10.03
C ARG A 143 -25.53 3.27 10.40
N TRP A 144 -25.56 3.94 11.53
CA TRP A 144 -24.40 4.34 12.31
C TRP A 144 -23.79 3.13 13.00
#